data_4df9a0fb8074051dc3a523593d3ae4e0
#
_entry.id   4df9a0fb8074051dc3a523593d3ae4e0
#
_cell.length_a   1.000
_cell.length_b   1.000
_cell.length_c   1.000
_cell.angle_alpha   90.00
_cell.angle_beta   90.00
_cell.angle_gamma   90.00
#
_symmetry.space_group_name_H-M   'P 1'
#
loop_
_entity.id
_entity.type
_entity.pdbx_description
1 polymer ?
#
loop_
_entity_poly.entity_id
_entity_poly.type
_entity_poly.pdbx_seq_one_letter_code
_entity_poly.pdbx_strand_id
1 'polypeptide(L)'
;MKKILFLSVLISTLSCSNKKEVKHVAEISCGQCQFELDSETGCDLAVRIDSKAYFVDGFDIDAFGDAHDEHTGFCEVIRKAEIKGVLENGRFKASSVKLVDNLK
;
A
#
# COMPACT_ATOMS: atom_id res chain seq x y z
N MET A 1 45.50 -35.26 -12.04
CA MET A 1 44.91 -34.94 -11.94
C MET A 1 44.30 -34.21 -11.30
N LYS A 2 43.91 -33.58 -11.27
CA LYS A 2 43.31 -32.93 -10.60
C LYS A 2 42.29 -32.40 -10.86
N LYS A 3 41.51 -32.25 -10.50
CA LYS A 3 40.52 -31.79 -10.60
C LYS A 3 40.11 -30.73 -10.07
N ILE A 4 39.52 -30.03 -10.35
CA ILE A 4 39.25 -29.01 -9.96
C ILE A 4 38.08 -28.81 -9.79
N LEU A 5 37.54 -28.64 -9.06
CA LEU A 5 36.49 -28.45 -8.77
C LEU A 5 36.05 -27.26 -8.74
N PHE A 6 35.27 -26.79 -9.18
CA PHE A 6 34.74 -25.73 -9.19
C PHE A 6 33.68 -25.54 -8.66
N LEU A 7 33.40 -25.21 -7.95
CA LEU A 7 32.59 -24.77 -7.29
C LEU A 7 32.07 -23.63 -7.66
N SER A 8 31.23 -23.58 -8.38
CA SER A 8 30.64 -22.54 -8.66
C SER A 8 29.77 -22.18 -7.75
N VAL A 9 29.89 -21.37 -7.08
CA VAL A 9 29.09 -20.95 -6.22
C VAL A 9 28.18 -20.19 -6.76
N LEU A 10 27.03 -20.48 -6.84
CA LEU A 10 26.18 -19.79 -7.26
C LEU A 10 25.67 -18.98 -6.33
N ILE A 11 25.77 -17.94 -6.28
CA ILE A 11 25.30 -17.07 -5.49
C ILE A 11 24.13 -16.60 -5.91
N SER A 12 23.13 -17.04 -5.47
CA SER A 12 22.02 -16.50 -5.79
C SER A 12 21.83 -15.34 -5.09
N THR A 13 21.88 -14.34 -5.61
CA THR A 13 21.69 -13.23 -4.97
C THR A 13 20.36 -13.00 -4.86
N LEU A 14 19.76 -13.12 -3.85
CA LEU A 14 18.60 -12.73 -3.65
C LEU A 14 18.55 -11.39 -3.52
N SER A 15 17.96 -10.71 -4.22
CA SER A 15 17.88 -9.42 -4.08
C SER A 15 17.11 -9.15 -2.97
N CYS A 16 17.50 -8.56 -2.10
CA CYS A 16 16.81 -8.21 -1.05
C CYS A 16 16.07 -7.05 -1.32
N SER A 17 15.15 -7.05 -2.14
CA SER A 17 14.46 -5.88 -2.32
C SER A 17 13.50 -5.87 -1.21
N ASN A 18 13.18 -4.77 -0.64
CA ASN A 18 12.18 -4.69 0.39
C ASN A 18 10.81 -4.62 -0.21
N LYS A 19 10.62 -5.19 -1.37
CA LYS A 19 9.32 -5.15 -2.02
C LYS A 19 8.48 -6.31 -1.56
N LYS A 20 7.23 -6.06 -1.30
CA LYS A 20 6.33 -7.12 -0.93
C LYS A 20 5.06 -6.91 -1.72
N GLU A 21 4.67 -7.85 -2.54
CA GLU A 21 3.44 -7.75 -3.31
C GLU A 21 2.24 -8.00 -2.43
N VAL A 22 1.21 -7.20 -2.62
CA VAL A 22 0.00 -7.28 -1.83
C VAL A 22 -1.19 -7.32 -2.76
N LYS A 23 -2.12 -8.23 -2.49
CA LYS A 23 -3.34 -8.31 -3.26
C LYS A 23 -4.40 -8.84 -2.33
N HIS A 24 -5.18 -7.97 -1.72
CA HIS A 24 -6.26 -8.40 -0.85
C HIS A 24 -7.14 -7.20 -0.51
N VAL A 25 -8.16 -7.40 0.26
CA VAL A 25 -9.03 -6.34 0.72
C VAL A 25 -8.38 -5.71 1.95
N ALA A 26 -8.31 -4.41 1.98
CA ALA A 26 -7.72 -3.68 3.08
C ALA A 26 -8.53 -2.43 3.40
N GLU A 27 -8.29 -1.86 4.56
CA GLU A 27 -8.91 -0.61 4.93
C GLU A 27 -8.18 0.51 4.21
N ILE A 28 -8.92 1.50 3.74
CA ILE A 28 -8.36 2.61 3.00
C ILE A 28 -9.03 3.89 3.46
N SER A 29 -8.28 4.95 3.62
CA SER A 29 -8.82 6.22 4.07
C SER A 29 -7.77 7.32 3.96
N CYS A 30 -8.03 8.50 4.52
CA CYS A 30 -7.04 9.54 4.60
C CYS A 30 -6.03 9.15 5.67
N GLY A 31 -4.77 9.11 5.33
CA GLY A 31 -3.75 8.68 6.26
C GLY A 31 -3.64 9.59 7.47
N GLN A 32 -3.66 10.89 7.26
CA GLN A 32 -3.52 11.82 8.36
C GLN A 32 -4.78 11.90 9.23
N CYS A 33 -5.95 11.77 8.60
CA CYS A 33 -7.20 11.93 9.33
C CYS A 33 -7.64 10.69 10.07
N GLN A 34 -7.45 9.53 9.48
CA GLN A 34 -8.03 8.31 10.03
C GLN A 34 -7.00 7.30 10.53
N PHE A 35 -5.76 7.38 10.05
CA PHE A 35 -4.74 6.41 10.44
C PHE A 35 -3.61 7.06 11.25
N GLU A 36 -3.76 8.34 11.57
CA GLU A 36 -2.78 9.02 12.43
C GLU A 36 -1.36 9.04 11.85
N LEU A 37 -1.25 9.05 10.55
CA LEU A 37 0.04 9.16 9.92
C LEU A 37 0.47 10.63 9.91
N ASP A 38 1.70 10.90 10.25
CA ASP A 38 2.16 12.28 10.36
C ASP A 38 3.44 12.58 9.60
N SER A 39 3.90 11.67 8.77
CA SER A 39 5.13 11.94 8.02
C SER A 39 4.91 12.91 6.87
N GLU A 40 3.66 13.20 6.54
CA GLU A 40 3.32 14.18 5.51
C GLU A 40 2.19 15.03 6.03
N THR A 41 2.13 16.28 5.60
CA THR A 41 1.03 17.14 5.99
C THR A 41 -0.04 17.10 4.92
N GLY A 42 -1.27 17.36 5.27
CA GLY A 42 -2.36 17.41 4.32
C GLY A 42 -3.30 16.24 4.46
N CYS A 43 -3.84 15.78 3.37
CA CYS A 43 -4.80 14.71 3.37
C CYS A 43 -4.45 13.80 2.20
N ASP A 44 -3.83 12.68 2.47
CA ASP A 44 -3.35 11.78 1.44
C ASP A 44 -3.90 10.39 1.64
N LEU A 45 -4.13 9.70 0.55
CA LEU A 45 -4.68 8.34 0.59
C LEU A 45 -3.72 7.39 1.26
N ALA A 46 -4.25 6.51 2.09
CA ALA A 46 -3.45 5.50 2.76
C ALA A 46 -4.23 4.22 2.92
N VAL A 47 -3.53 3.11 3.07
CA VAL A 47 -4.14 1.80 3.29
C VAL A 47 -3.57 1.22 4.56
N ARG A 48 -4.35 0.38 5.24
CA ARG A 48 -3.86 -0.32 6.42
C ARG A 48 -3.74 -1.81 6.09
N ILE A 49 -2.55 -2.33 6.18
CA ILE A 49 -2.23 -3.70 5.83
C ILE A 49 -1.57 -4.32 7.04
N ASP A 50 -2.13 -5.40 7.55
CA ASP A 50 -1.57 -6.10 8.72
C ASP A 50 -1.34 -5.14 9.90
N SER A 51 -2.31 -4.30 10.15
CA SER A 51 -2.31 -3.38 11.28
C SER A 51 -1.37 -2.20 11.15
N LYS A 52 -0.79 -1.99 10.00
CA LYS A 52 0.11 -0.86 9.77
C LYS A 52 -0.38 -0.07 8.58
N ALA A 53 -0.36 1.24 8.68
CA ALA A 53 -0.84 2.08 7.60
C ALA A 53 0.31 2.62 6.75
N TYR A 54 0.06 2.77 5.47
CA TYR A 54 1.05 3.22 4.51
C TYR A 54 0.40 4.21 3.56
N PHE A 55 1.08 5.30 3.24
CA PHE A 55 0.58 6.20 2.21
C PHE A 55 0.61 5.48 0.85
N VAL A 56 -0.34 5.81 0.01
CA VAL A 56 -0.50 5.18 -1.29
C VAL A 56 0.08 6.04 -2.40
N ASP A 57 0.86 5.43 -3.26
CA ASP A 57 1.32 6.08 -4.49
C ASP A 57 0.51 5.50 -5.63
N GLY A 58 0.20 6.29 -6.62
CA GLY A 58 -0.50 5.83 -7.81
C GLY A 58 -1.95 6.26 -7.90
N PHE A 59 -2.56 6.62 -6.79
CA PHE A 59 -3.93 7.08 -6.77
C PHE A 59 -4.07 8.26 -5.81
N ASP A 60 -4.85 9.25 -6.21
CA ASP A 60 -5.03 10.43 -5.42
C ASP A 60 -6.24 10.23 -4.53
N ILE A 61 -6.26 10.87 -3.39
CA ILE A 61 -7.37 10.75 -2.46
C ILE A 61 -8.67 11.22 -3.09
N ASP A 62 -8.61 12.12 -4.06
CA ASP A 62 -9.81 12.60 -4.72
C ASP A 62 -10.24 11.76 -5.90
N ALA A 63 -9.56 10.67 -6.16
CA ALA A 63 -9.89 9.83 -7.31
C ALA A 63 -11.19 9.05 -7.11
N PHE A 64 -11.69 8.97 -5.89
CA PHE A 64 -12.83 8.13 -5.57
C PHE A 64 -14.04 8.93 -5.10
N GLY A 65 -14.04 10.21 -5.33
CA GLY A 65 -15.15 11.07 -4.94
C GLY A 65 -14.71 12.10 -3.93
N ASP A 66 -15.67 12.79 -3.33
CA ASP A 66 -15.37 13.86 -2.40
C ASP A 66 -14.85 13.30 -1.10
N ALA A 67 -13.61 13.60 -0.78
CA ALA A 67 -12.99 13.09 0.44
C ALA A 67 -13.64 13.63 1.71
N HIS A 68 -14.39 14.73 1.60
CA HIS A 68 -15.05 15.32 2.75
C HIS A 68 -16.53 14.93 2.87
N ASP A 69 -17.01 14.02 2.03
CA ASP A 69 -18.38 13.56 2.12
C ASP A 69 -18.52 12.85 3.46
N GLU A 70 -19.53 13.23 4.26
CA GLU A 70 -19.60 12.72 5.61
C GLU A 70 -19.97 11.24 5.70
N HIS A 71 -20.40 10.63 4.64
CA HIS A 71 -20.78 9.22 4.67
C HIS A 71 -19.79 8.34 3.91
N THR A 72 -19.11 8.86 2.93
CA THR A 72 -18.24 8.05 2.07
C THR A 72 -16.84 8.60 1.93
N GLY A 73 -16.58 9.81 2.41
CA GLY A 73 -15.29 10.47 2.18
C GLY A 73 -14.18 9.92 3.03
N PHE A 74 -13.01 9.86 2.48
CA PHE A 74 -11.86 9.30 3.20
C PHE A 74 -11.42 10.16 4.40
N CYS A 75 -11.78 11.42 4.44
CA CYS A 75 -11.46 12.22 5.60
C CYS A 75 -12.41 11.96 6.75
N GLU A 76 -13.54 11.33 6.46
CA GLU A 76 -14.59 11.13 7.47
C GLU A 76 -14.73 9.68 7.89
N VAL A 77 -14.47 8.74 7.02
CA VAL A 77 -14.69 7.32 7.32
C VAL A 77 -13.58 6.45 6.76
N ILE A 78 -13.42 5.29 7.34
CA ILE A 78 -12.51 4.29 6.82
C ILE A 78 -13.33 3.39 5.91
N ARG A 79 -12.84 3.14 4.73
CA ARG A 79 -13.55 2.31 3.76
C ARG A 79 -12.77 1.04 3.48
N LYS A 80 -13.30 0.16 2.69
CA LYS A 80 -12.61 -1.07 2.33
C LYS A 80 -12.44 -1.13 0.82
N ALA A 81 -11.29 -1.58 0.39
CA ALA A 81 -10.98 -1.68 -1.02
C ALA A 81 -10.17 -2.93 -1.30
N GLU A 82 -10.38 -3.47 -2.48
CA GLU A 82 -9.52 -4.53 -2.95
C GLU A 82 -8.32 -3.83 -3.52
N ILE A 83 -7.16 -4.10 -3.01
CA ILE A 83 -5.96 -3.40 -3.42
C ILE A 83 -4.97 -4.36 -4.03
N LYS A 84 -4.16 -3.87 -4.95
CA LYS A 84 -3.11 -4.63 -5.55
C LYS A 84 -1.94 -3.70 -5.76
N GLY A 85 -0.79 -4.09 -5.37
CA GLY A 85 0.40 -3.26 -5.51
C GLY A 85 1.56 -3.82 -4.75
N VAL A 86 2.50 -2.96 -4.42
CA VAL A 86 3.74 -3.37 -3.81
C VAL A 86 4.05 -2.48 -2.62
N LEU A 87 4.40 -3.07 -1.49
CA LEU A 87 4.93 -2.32 -0.37
C LEU A 87 6.42 -2.16 -0.62
N GLU A 88 6.88 -0.93 -0.67
CA GLU A 88 8.26 -0.66 -0.94
C GLU A 88 8.65 0.65 -0.30
N ASN A 89 9.72 0.66 0.44
CA ASN A 89 10.22 1.87 1.08
C ASN A 89 9.20 2.56 1.98
N GLY A 90 8.40 1.78 2.67
CA GLY A 90 7.43 2.32 3.62
C GLY A 90 6.19 2.91 2.99
N ARG A 91 5.97 2.69 1.72
CA ARG A 91 4.79 3.19 1.01
C ARG A 91 4.14 2.05 0.22
N PHE A 92 2.86 2.21 -0.07
CA PHE A 92 2.16 1.23 -0.88
C PHE A 92 2.04 1.78 -2.30
N LYS A 93 2.72 1.16 -3.24
CA LYS A 93 2.66 1.58 -4.62
C LYS A 93 1.58 0.79 -5.30
N ALA A 94 0.40 1.39 -5.42
CA ALA A 94 -0.78 0.70 -5.88
C ALA A 94 -0.85 0.61 -7.39
N SER A 95 -1.20 -0.55 -7.88
CA SER A 95 -1.50 -0.71 -9.31
C SER A 95 -3.00 -0.80 -9.50
N SER A 96 -3.77 -1.09 -8.46
CA SER A 96 -5.22 -1.18 -8.57
C SER A 96 -5.86 -0.93 -7.22
N VAL A 97 -6.91 -0.15 -7.18
CA VAL A 97 -7.68 0.10 -5.97
C VAL A 97 -9.14 0.09 -6.38
N LYS A 98 -9.94 -0.76 -5.74
CA LYS A 98 -11.33 -0.86 -6.07
C LYS A 98 -12.12 -0.90 -4.79
N LEU A 99 -12.95 0.10 -4.53
CA LEU A 99 -13.77 0.12 -3.33
C LEU A 99 -14.76 -1.04 -3.38
N VAL A 100 -14.87 -1.76 -2.27
CA VAL A 100 -15.73 -2.93 -2.22
C VAL A 100 -16.81 -2.80 -1.16
N ASP A 101 -16.83 -1.72 -0.41
CA ASP A 101 -17.91 -1.49 0.51
C ASP A 101 -18.93 -0.62 -0.21
N ASN A 102 -20.17 -0.81 0.01
CA ASN A 102 -21.18 -0.04 -0.69
C ASN A 102 -21.77 1.02 0.23
N LEU A 103 -20.93 1.91 0.67
CA LEU A 103 -21.39 2.96 1.54
C LEU A 103 -22.19 3.99 0.75
N LYS A 104 -23.18 4.55 1.36
CA LYS A 104 -23.98 5.55 0.70
C LYS A 104 -24.14 6.75 1.52
#